data_e77f0d5c787b9d8d167f77981f886be7
#
_entry.id   e77f0d5c787b9d8d167f77981f886be7
#
_cell.length_a   1.000
_cell.length_b   1.000
_cell.length_c   1.000
_cell.angle_alpha   90.00
_cell.angle_beta   90.00
_cell.angle_gamma   90.00
#
_symmetry.space_group_name_H-M   'P 1'
#
loop_
_entity.id
_entity.type
_entity.pdbx_description
1 polymer ?
#
loop_
_entity_poly.entity_id
_entity_poly.type
_entity_poly.pdbx_seq_one_letter_code
_entity_poly.pdbx_strand_id
1 'polypeptide(L)'
;MYYIYIYRKMSEESKDATIKKIYEHPITGYGSINDTLKQASKINPSIKVADVRDYLNKLKHRQTQFQYKKHNSFVSPHPLFEIEIDLVDLTAKAEENDGLRYGFVGIDNFTKYAWVVPMKTKKPHAVIKAMQEIFDKIGVPKQLYSDQEGSFNTAEFIRLLNKHKVKHIMVVDKAHTVERFNRTLKENIQTRLDAMDLSRDKWTSQLEAVVNKYNNTVHSTIKMSPNDARKEGNKLTASFNIWTQSKKDRVYPELKVGDEVRVMLTKDSKTKGYMHGICLSGRLIHSKYYTSKIMTIW
;
A
#
# COMPACT_ATOMS: atom_id res chain seq x y z
N MET A 1 -27.38 -47.08 2.36
CA MET A 1 -26.66 -45.93 1.80
C MET A 1 -27.55 -44.68 1.63
N TYR A 2 -28.81 -44.84 1.32
CA TYR A 2 -29.79 -43.71 1.19
C TYR A 2 -30.09 -42.94 2.50
N TYR A 3 -30.15 -43.60 3.64
CA TYR A 3 -30.44 -42.99 4.94
C TYR A 3 -29.37 -41.99 5.41
N ILE A 4 -28.11 -42.24 5.12
CA ILE A 4 -26.98 -41.39 5.52
C ILE A 4 -26.95 -40.10 4.70
N TYR A 5 -27.34 -40.18 3.42
CA TYR A 5 -27.35 -39.01 2.53
C TYR A 5 -28.49 -38.00 2.89
N ILE A 6 -29.65 -38.51 3.28
CA ILE A 6 -30.78 -37.68 3.74
C ILE A 6 -30.46 -36.99 5.08
N TYR A 7 -29.80 -37.70 5.99
CA TYR A 7 -29.41 -37.14 7.29
C TYR A 7 -28.36 -36.03 7.16
N ARG A 8 -27.42 -36.18 6.23
CA ARG A 8 -26.39 -35.17 5.97
C ARG A 8 -26.97 -33.91 5.33
N LYS A 9 -27.89 -34.07 4.41
CA LYS A 9 -28.57 -32.93 3.74
C LYS A 9 -29.50 -32.18 4.70
N MET A 10 -30.24 -32.86 5.52
CA MET A 10 -31.09 -32.26 6.56
C MET A 10 -30.27 -31.54 7.65
N SER A 11 -29.07 -32.05 8.00
CA SER A 11 -28.18 -31.37 8.95
C SER A 11 -27.54 -30.09 8.41
N GLU A 12 -27.25 -30.01 7.11
CA GLU A 12 -26.70 -28.80 6.48
C GLU A 12 -27.76 -27.70 6.33
N GLU A 13 -28.98 -28.03 5.92
CA GLU A 13 -30.11 -27.09 5.91
C GLU A 13 -30.44 -26.57 7.32
N SER A 14 -30.34 -27.42 8.32
CA SER A 14 -30.53 -27.05 9.71
C SER A 14 -29.48 -26.07 10.24
N LYS A 15 -28.20 -26.22 9.81
CA LYS A 15 -27.11 -25.30 10.19
C LYS A 15 -27.30 -23.92 9.59
N ASP A 16 -27.52 -23.84 8.28
CA ASP A 16 -27.73 -22.58 7.56
C ASP A 16 -28.97 -21.85 8.09
N ALA A 17 -30.06 -22.56 8.39
CA ALA A 17 -31.26 -21.99 8.99
C ALA A 17 -31.01 -21.41 10.39
N THR A 18 -30.23 -22.11 11.21
CA THR A 18 -29.83 -21.65 12.55
C THR A 18 -28.95 -20.40 12.45
N ILE A 19 -27.93 -20.41 11.57
CA ILE A 19 -27.04 -19.26 11.35
C ILE A 19 -27.81 -18.06 10.84
N LYS A 20 -28.74 -18.27 9.89
CA LYS A 20 -29.60 -17.23 9.34
C LYS A 20 -30.44 -16.57 10.45
N LYS A 21 -31.14 -17.37 11.25
CA LYS A 21 -32.00 -16.86 12.30
C LYS A 21 -31.26 -16.00 13.33
N ILE A 22 -30.00 -16.35 13.62
CA ILE A 22 -29.17 -15.60 14.56
C ILE A 22 -28.61 -14.35 13.90
N TYR A 23 -28.07 -14.50 12.69
CA TYR A 23 -27.41 -13.40 12.01
C TYR A 23 -28.39 -12.30 11.58
N GLU A 24 -29.57 -12.65 11.11
CA GLU A 24 -30.61 -11.70 10.68
C GLU A 24 -31.54 -11.25 11.81
N HIS A 25 -31.22 -11.55 13.06
CA HIS A 25 -32.07 -11.13 14.18
C HIS A 25 -32.06 -9.59 14.31
N PRO A 26 -33.22 -8.92 14.33
CA PRO A 26 -33.29 -7.45 14.20
C PRO A 26 -32.55 -6.67 15.28
N ILE A 27 -32.49 -7.20 16.49
CA ILE A 27 -31.92 -6.51 17.65
C ILE A 27 -30.50 -6.97 17.96
N THR A 28 -30.19 -8.26 17.83
CA THR A 28 -28.94 -8.87 18.27
C THR A 28 -28.09 -9.43 17.13
N GLY A 29 -28.62 -9.34 15.92
CA GLY A 29 -27.97 -9.88 14.73
C GLY A 29 -26.92 -8.96 14.11
N TYR A 30 -26.53 -9.28 12.87
CA TYR A 30 -25.54 -8.57 12.06
C TYR A 30 -24.15 -8.44 12.69
N GLY A 31 -23.85 -9.32 13.64
CA GLY A 31 -22.58 -9.37 14.35
C GLY A 31 -21.40 -9.90 13.51
N SER A 32 -20.24 -10.03 14.16
CA SER A 32 -19.07 -10.66 13.58
C SER A 32 -19.27 -12.17 13.39
N ILE A 33 -18.35 -12.82 12.63
CA ILE A 33 -18.34 -14.29 12.51
C ILE A 33 -18.28 -14.95 13.89
N ASN A 34 -17.45 -14.42 14.78
CA ASN A 34 -17.26 -14.99 16.12
C ASN A 34 -18.50 -14.80 17.01
N ASP A 35 -19.16 -13.65 16.93
CA ASP A 35 -20.40 -13.40 17.70
C ASP A 35 -21.54 -14.30 17.20
N THR A 36 -21.68 -14.42 15.89
CA THR A 36 -22.67 -15.32 15.28
C THR A 36 -22.39 -16.77 15.67
N LEU A 37 -21.13 -17.21 15.62
CA LEU A 37 -20.73 -18.55 16.03
C LEU A 37 -21.06 -18.81 17.50
N LYS A 38 -20.69 -17.87 18.38
CA LYS A 38 -20.93 -17.98 19.82
C LYS A 38 -22.40 -18.17 20.16
N GLN A 39 -23.29 -17.57 19.39
CA GLN A 39 -24.72 -17.73 19.57
C GLN A 39 -25.25 -19.00 18.88
N ALA A 40 -24.78 -19.29 17.67
CA ALA A 40 -25.20 -20.46 16.89
C ALA A 40 -24.80 -21.78 17.56
N SER A 41 -23.58 -21.85 18.10
CA SER A 41 -23.09 -23.05 18.79
C SER A 41 -23.82 -23.37 20.08
N LYS A 42 -24.51 -22.41 20.73
CA LYS A 42 -25.38 -22.66 21.87
C LYS A 42 -26.65 -23.41 21.47
N ILE A 43 -27.13 -23.21 20.24
CA ILE A 43 -28.32 -23.87 19.71
C ILE A 43 -27.95 -25.18 19.02
N ASN A 44 -26.91 -25.16 18.21
CA ASN A 44 -26.40 -26.31 17.49
C ASN A 44 -24.87 -26.42 17.64
N PRO A 45 -24.37 -27.25 18.58
CA PRO A 45 -22.93 -27.40 18.82
C PRO A 45 -22.12 -27.94 17.64
N SER A 46 -22.78 -28.49 16.61
CA SER A 46 -22.11 -29.00 15.41
C SER A 46 -21.68 -27.89 14.45
N ILE A 47 -22.14 -26.63 14.67
CA ILE A 47 -21.77 -25.48 13.84
C ILE A 47 -20.35 -25.04 14.17
N LYS A 48 -19.52 -24.96 13.12
CA LYS A 48 -18.12 -24.54 13.19
C LYS A 48 -17.93 -23.16 12.57
N VAL A 49 -16.79 -22.54 12.84
CA VAL A 49 -16.40 -21.25 12.24
C VAL A 49 -16.51 -21.27 10.71
N ALA A 50 -16.16 -22.39 10.09
CA ALA A 50 -16.25 -22.56 8.64
C ALA A 50 -17.69 -22.43 8.14
N ASP A 51 -18.64 -23.09 8.80
CA ASP A 51 -20.06 -23.07 8.43
C ASP A 51 -20.60 -21.62 8.46
N VAL A 52 -20.29 -20.89 9.54
CA VAL A 52 -20.69 -19.47 9.67
C VAL A 52 -20.03 -18.59 8.63
N ARG A 53 -18.73 -18.79 8.38
CA ARG A 53 -17.99 -18.02 7.37
C ARG A 53 -18.56 -18.24 5.98
N ASP A 54 -18.82 -19.49 5.61
CA ASP A 54 -19.31 -19.85 4.28
C ASP A 54 -20.75 -19.32 4.06
N TYR A 55 -21.58 -19.39 5.08
CA TYR A 55 -22.91 -18.79 5.03
C TYR A 55 -22.84 -17.26 4.85
N LEU A 56 -22.07 -16.58 5.70
CA LEU A 56 -21.99 -15.12 5.67
C LEU A 56 -21.31 -14.59 4.41
N ASN A 57 -20.37 -15.34 3.81
CA ASN A 57 -19.73 -14.95 2.56
C ASN A 57 -20.67 -15.02 1.35
N LYS A 58 -21.75 -15.79 1.41
CA LYS A 58 -22.79 -15.83 0.36
C LYS A 58 -23.71 -14.60 0.38
N LEU A 59 -23.72 -13.84 1.49
CA LEU A 59 -24.62 -12.68 1.64
C LEU A 59 -24.12 -11.48 0.83
N LYS A 60 -24.99 -10.94 -0.02
CA LYS A 60 -24.65 -9.81 -0.92
C LYS A 60 -24.01 -8.61 -0.22
N HIS A 61 -24.49 -8.22 0.96
CA HIS A 61 -23.98 -7.07 1.69
C HIS A 61 -22.58 -7.32 2.32
N ARG A 62 -22.18 -8.59 2.47
CA ARG A 62 -20.82 -8.94 2.93
C ARG A 62 -19.82 -9.09 1.81
N GLN A 63 -20.25 -9.41 0.61
CA GLN A 63 -19.37 -9.49 -0.57
C GLN A 63 -18.73 -8.14 -0.90
N THR A 64 -19.33 -7.03 -0.50
CA THR A 64 -18.76 -5.69 -0.68
C THR A 64 -17.53 -5.41 0.17
N GLN A 65 -17.21 -6.25 1.17
CA GLN A 65 -16.05 -6.10 2.04
C GLN A 65 -14.80 -6.85 1.54
N PHE A 66 -14.93 -7.63 0.48
CA PHE A 66 -13.79 -8.32 -0.13
C PHE A 66 -12.92 -7.34 -0.91
N GLN A 67 -11.89 -6.82 -0.25
CA GLN A 67 -10.82 -6.15 -0.94
C GLN A 67 -9.87 -7.21 -1.51
N TYR A 68 -9.89 -7.38 -2.82
CA TYR A 68 -8.87 -8.17 -3.50
C TYR A 68 -7.52 -7.43 -3.41
N LYS A 69 -6.72 -7.75 -2.40
CA LYS A 69 -5.43 -7.09 -2.13
C LYS A 69 -4.29 -7.52 -3.05
N LYS A 70 -4.55 -8.39 -4.03
CA LYS A 70 -3.48 -8.90 -4.90
C LYS A 70 -3.42 -8.09 -6.20
N HIS A 71 -2.61 -7.06 -6.22
CA HIS A 71 -2.23 -6.37 -7.45
C HIS A 71 -0.85 -6.87 -7.89
N ASN A 72 -0.65 -7.07 -9.20
CA ASN A 72 0.69 -7.19 -9.72
C ASN A 72 1.42 -5.88 -9.42
N SER A 73 2.58 -5.97 -8.81
CA SER A 73 3.39 -4.79 -8.55
C SER A 73 3.87 -4.21 -9.88
N PHE A 74 3.96 -2.90 -9.97
CA PHE A 74 4.66 -2.27 -11.08
C PHE A 74 6.11 -2.77 -11.14
N VAL A 75 6.57 -3.07 -12.33
CA VAL A 75 7.95 -3.50 -12.59
C VAL A 75 8.65 -2.40 -13.36
N SER A 76 9.59 -1.71 -12.71
CA SER A 76 10.46 -0.77 -13.40
C SER A 76 11.35 -1.54 -14.37
N PRO A 77 11.45 -1.14 -15.65
CA PRO A 77 12.12 -1.94 -16.69
C PRO A 77 13.64 -1.92 -16.60
N HIS A 78 14.24 -0.87 -16.06
CA HIS A 78 15.69 -0.72 -15.93
C HIS A 78 16.04 0.31 -14.84
N PRO A 79 17.30 0.36 -14.37
CA PRO A 79 17.78 1.41 -13.46
C PRO A 79 17.47 2.81 -13.98
N LEU A 80 17.12 3.71 -13.07
CA LEU A 80 16.76 5.10 -13.36
C LEU A 80 15.58 5.27 -14.34
N PHE A 81 14.78 4.23 -14.55
CA PHE A 81 13.53 4.44 -15.27
C PHE A 81 12.56 5.24 -14.41
N GLU A 82 12.43 4.88 -13.15
CA GLU A 82 11.48 5.47 -12.22
C GLU A 82 12.09 5.63 -10.84
N ILE A 83 12.05 6.87 -10.35
CA ILE A 83 12.47 7.23 -9.00
C ILE A 83 11.24 7.72 -8.22
N GLU A 84 11.08 7.24 -7.00
CA GLU A 84 10.15 7.82 -6.03
C GLU A 84 10.89 8.77 -5.10
N ILE A 85 10.30 9.95 -4.83
CA ILE A 85 10.83 10.94 -3.89
C ILE A 85 9.83 11.30 -2.81
N ASP A 86 10.35 11.69 -1.64
CA ASP A 86 9.56 12.16 -0.51
C ASP A 86 10.39 13.06 0.41
N LEU A 87 9.72 13.78 1.31
CA LEU A 87 10.34 14.61 2.34
C LEU A 87 10.09 14.04 3.74
N VAL A 88 11.14 13.53 4.35
CA VAL A 88 11.07 13.07 5.75
C VAL A 88 11.17 14.25 6.69
N ASP A 89 10.18 14.42 7.55
CA ASP A 89 10.18 15.43 8.61
C ASP A 89 10.94 14.89 9.84
N LEU A 90 11.97 15.62 10.26
CA LEU A 90 12.83 15.40 11.41
C LEU A 90 12.95 16.67 12.26
N THR A 91 11.96 17.57 12.16
CA THR A 91 11.97 18.88 12.82
C THR A 91 12.13 18.78 14.35
N ALA A 92 11.59 17.72 14.97
CA ALA A 92 11.74 17.49 16.40
C ALA A 92 13.21 17.32 16.87
N LYS A 93 14.14 17.05 15.93
CA LYS A 93 15.56 16.85 16.18
C LYS A 93 16.45 17.93 15.54
N ALA A 94 15.88 19.07 15.21
CA ALA A 94 16.57 20.11 14.43
C ALA A 94 17.67 20.82 15.22
N GLU A 95 17.46 21.04 16.52
CA GLU A 95 18.39 21.78 17.38
C GLU A 95 19.75 21.08 17.46
N GLU A 96 19.75 19.78 17.65
CA GLU A 96 20.95 18.96 17.75
C GLU A 96 21.64 18.68 16.40
N ASN A 97 20.98 19.08 15.29
CA ASN A 97 21.44 18.80 13.93
C ASN A 97 21.69 20.07 13.11
N ASP A 98 22.23 21.11 13.70
CA ASP A 98 22.62 22.38 13.04
C ASP A 98 21.44 23.04 12.27
N GLY A 99 20.22 22.84 12.76
CA GLY A 99 18.98 23.32 12.15
C GLY A 99 18.51 22.50 10.93
N LEU A 100 19.12 21.34 10.66
CA LEU A 100 18.64 20.41 9.64
C LEU A 100 17.37 19.71 10.12
N ARG A 101 16.29 19.92 9.39
CA ARG A 101 14.93 19.53 9.78
C ARG A 101 14.33 18.46 8.90
N TYR A 102 14.81 18.33 7.68
CA TYR A 102 14.20 17.48 6.66
C TYR A 102 15.26 16.61 5.98
N GLY A 103 14.85 15.43 5.57
CA GLY A 103 15.60 14.62 4.63
C GLY A 103 14.86 14.59 3.30
N PHE A 104 15.50 15.07 2.22
CA PHE A 104 15.01 14.81 0.87
C PHE A 104 15.44 13.39 0.50
N VAL A 105 14.47 12.53 0.33
CA VAL A 105 14.66 11.09 0.13
C VAL A 105 14.30 10.72 -1.28
N GLY A 106 15.08 9.82 -1.88
CA GLY A 106 14.74 9.22 -3.13
C GLY A 106 15.14 7.76 -3.16
N ILE A 107 14.42 6.99 -3.98
CA ILE A 107 14.69 5.57 -4.22
C ILE A 107 14.43 5.20 -5.68
N ASP A 108 15.38 4.52 -6.30
CA ASP A 108 15.19 3.94 -7.61
C ASP A 108 14.35 2.65 -7.51
N ASN A 109 13.23 2.64 -8.21
CA ASN A 109 12.29 1.52 -8.15
C ASN A 109 12.81 0.22 -8.76
N PHE A 110 13.84 0.27 -9.62
CA PHE A 110 14.46 -0.94 -10.15
C PHE A 110 15.51 -1.49 -9.18
N THR A 111 16.54 -0.71 -8.87
CA THR A 111 17.67 -1.19 -8.06
C THR A 111 17.39 -1.17 -6.56
N LYS A 112 16.33 -0.49 -6.13
CA LYS A 112 16.06 -0.15 -4.72
C LYS A 112 17.16 0.70 -4.09
N TYR A 113 18.04 1.28 -4.89
CA TYR A 113 19.07 2.17 -4.40
C TYR A 113 18.45 3.46 -3.85
N ALA A 114 18.79 3.76 -2.61
CA ALA A 114 18.24 4.90 -1.91
C ALA A 114 19.32 5.94 -1.59
N TRP A 115 18.90 7.20 -1.49
CA TRP A 115 19.73 8.31 -1.05
C TRP A 115 18.91 9.26 -0.19
N VAL A 116 19.61 10.06 0.60
CA VAL A 116 19.00 11.07 1.45
C VAL A 116 19.90 12.31 1.47
N VAL A 117 19.30 13.48 1.22
CA VAL A 117 19.96 14.78 1.32
C VAL A 117 19.36 15.54 2.48
N PRO A 118 20.13 15.85 3.54
CA PRO A 118 19.62 16.64 4.66
C PRO A 118 19.39 18.10 4.26
N MET A 119 18.27 18.68 4.73
CA MET A 119 17.87 20.05 4.40
C MET A 119 17.38 20.81 5.62
N LYS A 120 17.63 22.13 5.64
CA LYS A 120 17.11 23.03 6.70
C LYS A 120 15.68 23.47 6.44
N THR A 121 15.22 23.46 5.20
CA THR A 121 13.91 23.99 4.79
C THR A 121 13.34 23.24 3.61
N LYS A 122 12.01 23.21 3.50
CA LYS A 122 11.27 22.68 2.34
C LYS A 122 11.09 23.71 1.23
N LYS A 123 11.72 24.89 1.32
CA LYS A 123 11.57 25.94 0.29
C LYS A 123 12.06 25.43 -1.09
N PRO A 124 11.48 25.91 -2.20
CA PRO A 124 11.78 25.42 -3.55
C PRO A 124 13.27 25.35 -3.88
N HIS A 125 14.03 26.40 -3.53
CA HIS A 125 15.48 26.43 -3.82
C HIS A 125 16.25 25.31 -3.13
N ALA A 126 15.86 24.90 -1.91
CA ALA A 126 16.54 23.81 -1.20
C ALA A 126 16.21 22.45 -1.82
N VAL A 127 14.94 22.25 -2.19
CA VAL A 127 14.48 21.03 -2.88
C VAL A 127 15.12 20.89 -4.25
N ILE A 128 15.21 21.98 -5.01
CA ILE A 128 15.87 22.01 -6.32
C ILE A 128 17.37 21.69 -6.19
N LYS A 129 18.06 22.30 -5.21
CA LYS A 129 19.48 22.01 -4.96
C LYS A 129 19.69 20.54 -4.60
N ALA A 130 18.86 19.98 -3.74
CA ALA A 130 18.92 18.58 -3.36
C ALA A 130 18.66 17.66 -4.57
N MET A 131 17.67 17.97 -5.40
CA MET A 131 17.38 17.20 -6.60
C MET A 131 18.51 17.26 -7.63
N GLN A 132 19.12 18.46 -7.81
CA GLN A 132 20.28 18.62 -8.71
C GLN A 132 21.46 17.79 -8.22
N GLU A 133 21.78 17.82 -6.93
CA GLU A 133 22.83 17.00 -6.33
C GLU A 133 22.61 15.49 -6.60
N ILE A 134 21.36 15.05 -6.58
CA ILE A 134 21.00 13.68 -6.89
C ILE A 134 21.21 13.36 -8.36
N PHE A 135 20.78 14.23 -9.25
CA PHE A 135 21.03 14.05 -10.69
C PHE A 135 22.52 13.95 -11.02
N ASP A 136 23.34 14.75 -10.37
CA ASP A 136 24.78 14.75 -10.57
C ASP A 136 25.46 13.48 -10.03
N LYS A 137 25.00 12.96 -8.89
CA LYS A 137 25.59 11.77 -8.23
C LYS A 137 25.08 10.44 -8.78
N ILE A 138 23.83 10.36 -9.16
CA ILE A 138 23.14 9.07 -9.42
C ILE A 138 22.72 8.95 -10.88
N GLY A 139 22.43 10.08 -11.52
CA GLY A 139 21.90 10.16 -12.87
C GLY A 139 20.46 10.66 -12.91
N VAL A 140 20.03 11.01 -14.10
CA VAL A 140 18.71 11.58 -14.37
C VAL A 140 17.72 10.46 -14.71
N PRO A 141 16.58 10.34 -13.98
CA PRO A 141 15.57 9.33 -14.27
C PRO A 141 14.73 9.71 -15.50
N LYS A 142 14.04 8.73 -16.09
CA LYS A 142 13.03 9.00 -17.13
C LYS A 142 11.75 9.58 -16.52
N GLN A 143 11.37 9.10 -15.34
CA GLN A 143 10.19 9.59 -14.64
C GLN A 143 10.40 9.67 -13.13
N LEU A 144 9.70 10.60 -12.51
CA LEU A 144 9.77 10.90 -11.10
C LEU A 144 8.37 10.79 -10.52
N TYR A 145 8.24 10.01 -9.45
CA TYR A 145 7.01 9.89 -8.69
C TYR A 145 7.14 10.62 -7.36
N SER A 146 6.17 11.45 -7.03
CA SER A 146 6.04 12.10 -5.74
C SER A 146 4.58 12.08 -5.27
N ASP A 147 4.36 12.29 -4.00
CA ASP A 147 3.06 12.71 -3.50
C ASP A 147 2.72 14.15 -3.93
N GLN A 148 1.57 14.64 -3.49
CA GLN A 148 1.09 16.00 -3.80
C GLN A 148 1.66 17.07 -2.85
N GLU A 149 2.86 16.87 -2.31
CA GLU A 149 3.49 17.90 -1.49
C GLU A 149 3.75 19.17 -2.30
N GLY A 150 3.39 20.32 -1.74
CA GLY A 150 3.51 21.62 -2.42
C GLY A 150 4.92 21.95 -2.90
N SER A 151 5.95 21.44 -2.22
CA SER A 151 7.37 21.62 -2.60
C SER A 151 7.73 21.00 -3.94
N PHE A 152 7.04 19.95 -4.35
CA PHE A 152 7.24 19.25 -5.63
C PHE A 152 6.37 19.80 -6.77
N ASN A 153 5.43 20.68 -6.46
CA ASN A 153 4.52 21.28 -7.43
C ASN A 153 4.82 22.76 -7.69
N THR A 154 6.06 23.19 -7.51
CA THR A 154 6.47 24.57 -7.78
C THR A 154 6.91 24.74 -9.22
N ALA A 155 6.69 25.92 -9.79
CA ALA A 155 7.09 26.22 -11.17
C ALA A 155 8.59 26.00 -11.39
N GLU A 156 9.42 26.32 -10.38
CA GLU A 156 10.86 26.14 -10.41
C GLU A 156 11.25 24.65 -10.45
N PHE A 157 10.61 23.82 -9.63
CA PHE A 157 10.88 22.37 -9.64
C PHE A 157 10.45 21.73 -10.94
N ILE A 158 9.28 22.10 -11.46
CA ILE A 158 8.81 21.63 -12.77
C ILE A 158 9.75 22.08 -13.90
N ARG A 159 10.28 23.30 -13.85
CA ARG A 159 11.29 23.77 -14.83
C ARG A 159 12.57 22.94 -14.79
N LEU A 160 13.05 22.59 -13.59
CA LEU A 160 14.21 21.70 -13.45
C LEU A 160 13.95 20.36 -14.13
N LEU A 161 12.82 19.72 -13.85
CA LEU A 161 12.47 18.42 -14.43
C LEU A 161 12.33 18.50 -15.95
N ASN A 162 11.67 19.53 -16.47
CA ASN A 162 11.52 19.76 -17.91
C ASN A 162 12.86 19.98 -18.61
N LYS A 163 13.79 20.74 -18.00
CA LYS A 163 15.16 20.92 -18.49
C LYS A 163 15.87 19.58 -18.72
N HIS A 164 15.67 18.64 -17.79
CA HIS A 164 16.25 17.30 -17.86
C HIS A 164 15.36 16.26 -18.55
N LYS A 165 14.21 16.67 -19.13
CA LYS A 165 13.23 15.81 -19.81
C LYS A 165 12.69 14.68 -18.90
N VAL A 166 12.57 14.94 -17.60
CA VAL A 166 12.02 14.02 -16.61
C VAL A 166 10.51 14.17 -16.57
N LYS A 167 9.77 13.09 -16.77
CA LYS A 167 8.32 13.09 -16.61
C LYS A 167 7.95 13.05 -15.13
N HIS A 168 7.28 14.09 -14.63
CA HIS A 168 6.78 14.12 -13.26
C HIS A 168 5.38 13.53 -13.15
N ILE A 169 5.19 12.61 -12.23
CA ILE A 169 3.92 11.93 -11.94
C ILE A 169 3.61 12.14 -10.46
N MET A 170 2.65 13.01 -10.19
CA MET A 170 2.12 13.21 -8.84
C MET A 170 1.02 12.20 -8.59
N VAL A 171 1.18 11.37 -7.55
CA VAL A 171 0.21 10.34 -7.19
C VAL A 171 -0.76 10.87 -6.13
N VAL A 172 -2.02 10.48 -6.25
CA VAL A 172 -3.07 10.81 -5.25
C VAL A 172 -2.90 9.92 -4.02
N ASP A 173 -2.51 8.66 -4.25
CA ASP A 173 -2.11 7.72 -3.21
C ASP A 173 -0.58 7.83 -3.00
N LYS A 174 -0.14 7.30 -1.88
CA LYS A 174 1.25 7.39 -1.45
C LYS A 174 2.23 6.64 -2.36
N ALA A 175 3.43 7.18 -2.50
CA ALA A 175 4.56 6.51 -3.13
C ALA A 175 5.10 5.41 -2.19
N HIS A 176 4.61 4.19 -2.38
CA HIS A 176 4.77 3.09 -1.40
C HIS A 176 6.21 2.63 -1.18
N THR A 177 7.08 2.76 -2.18
CA THR A 177 8.46 2.28 -2.06
C THR A 177 9.27 3.22 -1.19
N VAL A 178 9.19 4.53 -1.44
CA VAL A 178 9.90 5.54 -0.65
C VAL A 178 9.35 5.60 0.79
N GLU A 179 8.05 5.45 1.00
CA GLU A 179 7.48 5.39 2.36
C GLU A 179 8.02 4.22 3.18
N ARG A 180 8.16 3.04 2.55
CA ARG A 180 8.75 1.87 3.20
C ARG A 180 10.21 2.13 3.56
N PHE A 181 10.94 2.77 2.66
CA PHE A 181 12.32 3.17 2.94
C PHE A 181 12.38 4.20 4.08
N ASN A 182 11.51 5.19 4.09
CA ASN A 182 11.44 6.21 5.16
C ASN A 182 11.25 5.60 6.54
N ARG A 183 10.42 4.55 6.64
CA ARG A 183 10.26 3.79 7.88
C ARG A 183 11.57 3.12 8.28
N THR A 184 12.18 2.39 7.35
CA THR A 184 13.47 1.70 7.58
C THR A 184 14.58 2.68 7.96
N LEU A 185 14.61 3.85 7.30
CA LEU A 185 15.56 4.92 7.59
C LEU A 185 15.41 5.41 9.04
N LYS A 186 14.20 5.78 9.45
CA LYS A 186 13.92 6.26 10.81
C LYS A 186 14.25 5.21 11.87
N GLU A 187 13.83 3.96 11.65
CA GLU A 187 14.12 2.84 12.57
C GLU A 187 15.62 2.60 12.73
N ASN A 188 16.38 2.57 11.63
CA ASN A 188 17.84 2.36 11.68
C ASN A 188 18.58 3.54 12.30
N ILE A 189 18.16 4.77 12.05
CA ILE A 189 18.73 5.95 12.71
C ILE A 189 18.50 5.84 14.22
N GLN A 190 17.24 5.63 14.64
CA GLN A 190 16.91 5.55 16.07
C GLN A 190 17.67 4.42 16.76
N THR A 191 17.69 3.22 16.16
CA THR A 191 18.43 2.07 16.73
C THR A 191 19.93 2.39 16.95
N ARG A 192 20.55 3.14 16.03
CA ARG A 192 21.97 3.51 16.17
C ARG A 192 22.17 4.57 17.24
N LEU A 193 21.30 5.55 17.33
CA LEU A 193 21.35 6.57 18.36
C LEU A 193 21.19 5.94 19.76
N ASP A 194 20.24 5.03 19.91
CA ASP A 194 20.03 4.29 21.16
C ASP A 194 21.23 3.41 21.54
N ALA A 195 21.78 2.69 20.56
CA ALA A 195 22.91 1.78 20.80
C ALA A 195 24.23 2.49 21.14
N MET A 196 24.38 3.74 20.71
CA MET A 196 25.61 4.53 20.97
C MET A 196 25.48 5.42 22.19
N ASP A 197 24.37 5.35 22.95
CA ASP A 197 24.05 6.25 24.05
C ASP A 197 24.28 7.73 23.67
N LEU A 198 24.01 8.04 22.41
CA LEU A 198 24.05 9.41 21.91
C LEU A 198 22.81 10.11 22.43
N SER A 199 22.89 10.57 23.67
CA SER A 199 21.84 11.28 24.41
C SER A 199 21.32 12.54 23.70
N ARG A 200 21.97 12.92 22.60
CA ARG A 200 21.58 14.04 21.72
C ARG A 200 21.47 13.54 20.30
N ASP A 201 20.28 13.46 19.84
CA ASP A 201 19.74 12.94 18.59
C ASP A 201 20.41 13.45 17.29
N LYS A 202 21.76 13.37 17.18
CA LYS A 202 22.50 13.74 15.96
C LYS A 202 22.27 12.73 14.83
N TRP A 203 21.06 12.72 14.28
CA TRP A 203 20.72 11.83 13.19
C TRP A 203 21.59 12.04 11.95
N THR A 204 22.06 13.26 11.71
CA THR A 204 22.93 13.60 10.58
C THR A 204 24.27 12.87 10.60
N SER A 205 24.85 12.64 11.78
CA SER A 205 26.10 11.89 11.93
C SER A 205 25.95 10.40 11.58
N GLN A 206 24.75 9.85 11.69
CA GLN A 206 24.45 8.45 11.39
C GLN A 206 23.87 8.24 9.99
N LEU A 207 23.47 9.30 9.30
CA LEU A 207 22.74 9.23 8.04
C LEU A 207 23.50 8.46 6.97
N GLU A 208 24.74 8.82 6.72
CA GLU A 208 25.56 8.16 5.71
C GLU A 208 25.75 6.67 6.01
N ALA A 209 26.04 6.32 7.26
CA ALA A 209 26.22 4.93 7.67
C ALA A 209 24.93 4.11 7.54
N VAL A 210 23.77 4.72 7.81
CA VAL A 210 22.45 4.06 7.65
C VAL A 210 22.13 3.83 6.19
N VAL A 211 22.32 4.84 5.33
CA VAL A 211 22.06 4.74 3.89
C VAL A 211 23.02 3.73 3.24
N ASN A 212 24.30 3.76 3.61
CA ASN A 212 25.27 2.79 3.13
C ASN A 212 24.94 1.37 3.57
N LYS A 213 24.54 1.17 4.82
CA LYS A 213 24.07 -0.14 5.29
C LYS A 213 22.90 -0.63 4.45
N TYR A 214 21.88 0.22 4.23
CA TYR A 214 20.71 -0.14 3.42
C TYR A 214 21.13 -0.55 2.00
N ASN A 215 21.95 0.25 1.33
CA ASN A 215 22.38 0.01 -0.05
C ASN A 215 23.31 -1.21 -0.21
N ASN A 216 23.90 -1.71 0.87
CA ASN A 216 24.70 -2.95 0.91
C ASN A 216 23.95 -4.16 1.46
N THR A 217 22.72 -3.99 1.95
CA THR A 217 21.92 -5.10 2.47
C THR A 217 21.12 -5.76 1.35
N VAL A 218 21.06 -7.10 1.34
CA VAL A 218 20.27 -7.84 0.37
C VAL A 218 18.79 -7.49 0.49
N HIS A 219 18.21 -6.97 -0.58
CA HIS A 219 16.80 -6.61 -0.62
C HIS A 219 15.94 -7.79 -1.11
N SER A 220 14.86 -8.09 -0.40
CA SER A 220 14.01 -9.26 -0.66
C SER A 220 13.44 -9.33 -2.07
N THR A 221 13.12 -8.18 -2.68
CA THR A 221 12.54 -8.13 -4.04
C THR A 221 13.57 -8.40 -5.14
N ILE A 222 14.74 -7.82 -5.04
CA ILE A 222 15.79 -7.94 -6.07
C ILE A 222 16.78 -9.07 -5.79
N LYS A 223 16.72 -9.70 -4.58
CA LYS A 223 17.58 -10.81 -4.13
C LYS A 223 19.07 -10.51 -4.14
N MET A 224 19.44 -9.24 -4.15
CA MET A 224 20.81 -8.74 -4.07
C MET A 224 20.83 -7.39 -3.37
N SER A 225 22.01 -6.82 -3.11
CA SER A 225 22.09 -5.47 -2.57
C SER A 225 21.72 -4.42 -3.63
N PRO A 226 21.15 -3.26 -3.25
CA PRO A 226 20.95 -2.14 -4.16
C PRO A 226 22.22 -1.73 -4.93
N ASN A 227 23.37 -1.74 -4.24
CA ASN A 227 24.66 -1.47 -4.88
C ASN A 227 25.01 -2.48 -5.97
N ASP A 228 24.75 -3.76 -5.72
CA ASP A 228 24.98 -4.80 -6.72
C ASP A 228 24.00 -4.70 -7.91
N ALA A 229 22.74 -4.37 -7.63
CA ALA A 229 21.73 -4.21 -8.68
C ALA A 229 22.03 -3.06 -9.65
N ARG A 230 22.87 -2.08 -9.26
CA ARG A 230 23.34 -0.99 -10.15
C ARG A 230 24.42 -1.44 -11.13
N LYS A 231 25.13 -2.54 -10.86
CA LYS A 231 26.17 -3.04 -11.73
C LYS A 231 25.57 -3.58 -13.03
N GLU A 232 26.18 -3.23 -14.17
CA GLU A 232 25.67 -3.60 -15.51
C GLU A 232 25.42 -5.10 -15.63
N GLY A 233 26.36 -5.93 -15.19
CA GLY A 233 26.26 -7.38 -15.26
C GLY A 233 25.13 -8.01 -14.46
N ASN A 234 24.55 -7.27 -13.51
CA ASN A 234 23.50 -7.77 -12.61
C ASN A 234 22.08 -7.36 -13.05
N LYS A 235 21.94 -6.51 -14.06
CA LYS A 235 20.63 -5.96 -14.49
C LYS A 235 19.64 -7.04 -14.89
N LEU A 236 20.06 -8.04 -15.64
CA LEU A 236 19.18 -9.13 -16.06
C LEU A 236 18.71 -9.97 -14.88
N THR A 237 19.62 -10.29 -13.96
CA THR A 237 19.28 -11.03 -12.75
C THR A 237 18.31 -10.24 -11.85
N ALA A 238 18.58 -8.95 -11.66
CA ALA A 238 17.67 -8.07 -10.91
C ALA A 238 16.28 -8.00 -11.56
N SER A 239 16.22 -7.81 -12.88
CA SER A 239 14.98 -7.79 -13.65
C SER A 239 14.18 -9.08 -13.50
N PHE A 240 14.84 -10.23 -13.62
CA PHE A 240 14.21 -11.56 -13.43
C PHE A 240 13.64 -11.72 -12.02
N ASN A 241 14.40 -11.32 -11.00
CA ASN A 241 13.97 -11.40 -9.60
C ASN A 241 12.75 -10.49 -9.32
N ILE A 242 12.77 -9.25 -9.82
CA ILE A 242 11.65 -8.32 -9.70
C ILE A 242 10.40 -8.90 -10.39
N TRP A 243 10.55 -9.39 -11.61
CA TRP A 243 9.45 -9.94 -12.39
C TRP A 243 8.84 -11.16 -11.69
N THR A 244 9.66 -12.08 -11.19
CA THR A 244 9.21 -13.26 -10.44
C THR A 244 8.45 -12.87 -9.17
N GLN A 245 8.92 -11.85 -8.45
CA GLN A 245 8.26 -11.34 -7.24
C GLN A 245 6.98 -10.55 -7.55
N SER A 246 6.89 -9.96 -8.74
CA SER A 246 5.71 -9.17 -9.15
C SER A 246 4.54 -10.05 -9.56
N LYS A 247 4.82 -11.27 -10.03
CA LYS A 247 3.77 -12.22 -10.40
C LYS A 247 3.01 -12.66 -9.15
N LYS A 248 1.76 -12.29 -9.11
CA LYS A 248 0.80 -12.82 -8.15
C LYS A 248 -0.33 -13.40 -8.97
N ASP A 249 -0.64 -14.66 -8.71
CA ASP A 249 -1.78 -15.29 -9.35
C ASP A 249 -3.04 -14.52 -8.97
N ARG A 250 -3.55 -13.76 -9.91
CA ARG A 250 -4.85 -13.12 -9.79
C ARG A 250 -5.88 -14.11 -10.27
N VAL A 251 -6.71 -14.55 -9.35
CA VAL A 251 -7.96 -15.19 -9.72
C VAL A 251 -8.99 -14.07 -9.89
N TYR A 252 -9.27 -13.71 -11.14
CA TYR A 252 -10.41 -12.87 -11.45
C TYR A 252 -11.65 -13.76 -11.51
N PRO A 253 -12.79 -13.35 -10.94
CA PRO A 253 -14.05 -14.02 -11.23
C PRO A 253 -14.31 -13.92 -12.75
N GLU A 254 -14.68 -15.04 -13.36
CA GLU A 254 -15.15 -15.03 -14.74
C GLU A 254 -16.41 -14.16 -14.83
N LEU A 255 -16.31 -13.06 -15.56
CA LEU A 255 -17.44 -12.16 -15.80
C LEU A 255 -18.06 -12.52 -17.14
N LYS A 256 -19.39 -12.68 -17.16
CA LYS A 256 -20.17 -12.98 -18.37
C LYS A 256 -21.05 -11.79 -18.72
N VAL A 257 -21.39 -11.71 -20.00
CA VAL A 257 -22.39 -10.73 -20.46
C VAL A 257 -23.71 -10.97 -19.72
N GLY A 258 -24.25 -9.92 -19.11
CA GLY A 258 -25.44 -9.98 -18.28
C GLY A 258 -25.18 -10.01 -16.77
N ASP A 259 -23.91 -10.17 -16.34
CA ASP A 259 -23.58 -10.13 -14.90
C ASP A 259 -23.73 -8.73 -14.32
N GLU A 260 -24.34 -8.66 -13.15
CA GLU A 260 -24.38 -7.44 -12.35
C GLU A 260 -23.07 -7.31 -11.56
N VAL A 261 -22.30 -6.26 -11.85
CA VAL A 261 -21.05 -5.97 -11.18
C VAL A 261 -21.14 -4.68 -10.36
N ARG A 262 -20.48 -4.67 -9.21
CA ARG A 262 -20.30 -3.46 -8.42
C ARG A 262 -18.91 -2.90 -8.66
N VAL A 263 -18.86 -1.66 -9.09
CA VAL A 263 -17.59 -0.94 -9.26
C VAL A 263 -17.29 -0.20 -7.97
N MET A 264 -16.12 -0.49 -7.39
CA MET A 264 -15.63 0.27 -6.24
C MET A 264 -15.12 1.62 -6.74
N LEU A 265 -15.78 2.69 -6.33
CA LEU A 265 -15.29 4.04 -6.56
C LEU A 265 -14.19 4.36 -5.56
N THR A 266 -13.11 4.98 -6.02
CA THR A 266 -12.02 5.44 -5.17
C THR A 266 -12.54 6.44 -4.14
N LYS A 267 -12.19 6.22 -2.87
CA LYS A 267 -12.49 7.18 -1.80
C LYS A 267 -11.75 8.48 -2.07
N ASP A 268 -12.43 9.59 -2.02
CA ASP A 268 -11.79 10.89 -1.89
C ASP A 268 -11.08 10.94 -0.52
N SER A 269 -9.79 11.30 -0.52
CA SER A 269 -8.94 11.31 0.67
C SER A 269 -9.45 12.22 1.80
N LYS A 270 -10.40 13.11 1.49
CA LYS A 270 -11.03 14.03 2.44
C LYS A 270 -12.22 13.43 3.20
N THR A 271 -12.69 12.27 2.83
CA THR A 271 -13.83 11.63 3.52
C THR A 271 -13.34 10.84 4.73
N LYS A 272 -13.21 11.51 5.87
CA LYS A 272 -13.10 10.86 7.16
C LYS A 272 -14.50 10.36 7.55
N GLY A 273 -14.72 9.07 7.57
CA GLY A 273 -15.96 8.52 8.12
C GLY A 273 -16.31 7.12 7.60
N TYR A 274 -16.77 6.32 8.50
CA TYR A 274 -17.42 5.04 8.30
C TYR A 274 -18.75 5.25 7.59
N MET A 275 -18.80 5.12 6.26
CA MET A 275 -20.05 4.87 5.57
C MET A 275 -19.81 3.84 4.47
N HIS A 276 -20.18 2.60 4.76
CA HIS A 276 -20.41 1.61 3.73
C HIS A 276 -21.67 2.00 2.97
N GLY A 277 -21.56 2.25 1.68
CA GLY A 277 -22.73 2.49 0.84
C GLY A 277 -23.67 1.29 0.90
N ILE A 278 -24.81 1.46 1.52
CA ILE A 278 -25.89 0.49 1.52
C ILE A 278 -26.59 0.65 0.18
N CYS A 279 -26.41 -0.31 -0.69
CA CYS A 279 -27.24 -0.43 -1.89
C CYS A 279 -28.48 -1.25 -1.51
N LEU A 280 -29.57 -0.58 -1.18
CA LEU A 280 -30.88 -1.21 -1.11
C LEU A 280 -31.39 -1.44 -2.53
N SER A 281 -31.87 -2.66 -2.77
CA SER A 281 -32.49 -3.15 -4.00
C SER A 281 -33.11 -2.06 -4.87
N GLY A 282 -32.47 -1.78 -6.01
CA GLY A 282 -33.10 -1.11 -7.16
C GLY A 282 -33.34 0.41 -7.08
N ARG A 283 -32.97 1.11 -6.01
CA ARG A 283 -33.00 2.59 -5.96
C ARG A 283 -31.68 3.16 -5.49
N LEU A 284 -31.07 3.95 -6.36
CA LEU A 284 -29.93 4.80 -6.02
C LEU A 284 -30.38 5.86 -5.00
N ILE A 285 -29.96 5.70 -3.75
CA ILE A 285 -30.02 6.83 -2.82
C ILE A 285 -28.73 7.63 -3.07
N HIS A 286 -28.86 8.80 -3.66
CA HIS A 286 -27.79 9.78 -3.75
C HIS A 286 -27.41 10.25 -2.34
N SER A 287 -26.45 9.56 -1.73
CA SER A 287 -25.65 10.18 -0.69
C SER A 287 -24.56 10.98 -1.37
N LYS A 288 -24.39 12.23 -0.99
CA LYS A 288 -23.38 13.17 -1.52
C LYS A 288 -21.93 12.63 -1.47
N TYR A 289 -21.70 11.43 -0.98
CA TYR A 289 -20.37 10.91 -0.61
C TYR A 289 -20.04 9.52 -1.18
N TYR A 290 -20.98 8.79 -1.81
CA TYR A 290 -20.71 7.49 -2.42
C TYR A 290 -21.65 7.24 -3.59
N THR A 291 -21.11 7.20 -4.81
CA THR A 291 -21.80 6.66 -5.98
C THR A 291 -21.18 5.30 -6.33
N SER A 292 -21.85 4.21 -5.96
CA SER A 292 -21.60 2.92 -6.61
C SER A 292 -22.46 2.85 -7.87
N LYS A 293 -21.84 2.80 -9.04
CA LYS A 293 -22.56 2.47 -10.28
C LYS A 293 -22.67 0.95 -10.37
N ILE A 294 -23.89 0.44 -10.48
CA ILE A 294 -24.13 -0.91 -10.99
C ILE A 294 -23.97 -0.80 -12.51
N MET A 295 -23.02 -1.50 -13.06
CA MET A 295 -22.84 -1.62 -14.51
C MET A 295 -23.24 -3.03 -14.92
N THR A 296 -24.10 -3.12 -15.91
CA THR A 296 -24.35 -4.38 -16.61
C THR A 296 -23.34 -4.51 -17.73
N ILE A 297 -22.68 -5.64 -17.82
CA ILE A 297 -21.72 -5.93 -18.89
C ILE A 297 -22.55 -6.26 -20.15
N TRP A 298 -22.38 -5.47 -21.18
CA TRP A 298 -23.00 -5.68 -22.50
C TRP A 298 -22.08 -6.47 -23.41
#